data_198404a0d0e143509f62239328eb5993
#
_entry.id   198404a0d0e143509f62239328eb5993
#
_cell.length_a   1.000
_cell.length_b   1.000
_cell.length_c   1.000
_cell.angle_alpha   90.00
_cell.angle_beta   90.00
_cell.angle_gamma   90.00
#
_symmetry.space_group_name_H-M   'P 1'
#
loop_
_entity.id
_entity.type
_entity.pdbx_description
1 polymer ?
#
loop_
_entity_poly.entity_id
_entity_poly.type
_entity_poly.pdbx_seq_one_letter_code
_entity_poly.pdbx_strand_id
1 'polypeptide(L)'
;MKAERITISPFQFTRITECLIEKEVNSHGFAKVRGYIPPDMEQAYLTMACSNMEVAISAVNEVGESNVIYCGILEDLQITHKNSVCIMEIKIVPYTYLMDLTPTRRSFQIQEMPYQSVLDIVMAGYEGGAALMNVGGDAAIGEPVVQYQETDWEFVKRISSYFNTVVTPSYTTSGAKLYVGLVEWPGASRMNPVCYQARKAVNEYLYKEQNQVEGIVEDDSLWYVVEDQELYEVGEMVSFQERVYYIARVESRLDGHQLWNTYSLKTLAGFKVPKQYNDKIIGASLDGVITAVSADVVRVQLNVDGAAGAGKWFPFSTVYSSPDGSGWYCMPEPGDEIRLYFPTEREKHGYVISSVHLPVTGTRAASSSGASGSRAGSTSANTTITSNNSTSPGASRSDPTHKTIYTSSNKMVDLAETYILLDTGTGMRIRLDDNEGITIISSKGVKIKSDKSVDITSLGGKVEVAGMTSVDIKQNGSKMSLSAENVIISGANAKVQ
;
A
#
# COMPACT_ATOMS: atom_id res chain seq x y z
N MET A 1 14.72 -41.22 11.54
CA MET A 1 14.25 -41.86 12.81
C MET A 1 12.88 -42.50 12.56
N LYS A 2 12.70 -43.75 12.90
CA LYS A 2 11.40 -44.45 12.82
C LYS A 2 10.58 -44.22 14.08
N ALA A 3 9.26 -44.03 13.91
CA ALA A 3 8.32 -43.85 15.02
C ALA A 3 7.76 -45.21 15.48
N GLU A 4 7.95 -45.54 16.76
CA GLU A 4 7.32 -46.68 17.39
C GLU A 4 5.97 -46.35 18.02
N ARG A 5 5.83 -45.09 18.44
CA ARG A 5 4.66 -44.58 19.12
C ARG A 5 4.46 -43.10 18.85
N ILE A 6 3.20 -42.66 18.83
CA ILE A 6 2.81 -41.25 18.74
C ILE A 6 2.26 -40.81 20.08
N THR A 7 2.63 -39.59 20.51
CA THR A 7 2.06 -38.91 21.67
C THR A 7 1.52 -37.56 21.28
N ILE A 8 0.49 -37.09 21.97
CA ILE A 8 -0.21 -35.83 21.66
C ILE A 8 -0.32 -35.01 22.94
N SER A 9 0.32 -33.87 22.97
CA SER A 9 0.26 -32.95 24.11
C SER A 9 -0.71 -31.80 23.76
N PRO A 10 -1.57 -31.38 24.72
CA PRO A 10 -1.72 -31.86 26.11
C PRO A 10 -2.72 -33.02 26.26
N PHE A 11 -3.30 -33.53 25.19
CA PHE A 11 -4.31 -34.61 25.25
C PHE A 11 -3.68 -35.98 25.48
N GLN A 12 -4.37 -36.81 26.27
CA GLN A 12 -3.96 -38.19 26.51
C GLN A 12 -4.99 -39.14 25.91
N PHE A 13 -4.59 -39.85 24.87
CA PHE A 13 -5.40 -40.90 24.26
C PHE A 13 -5.06 -42.23 24.92
N THR A 14 -6.07 -43.02 25.26
CA THR A 14 -5.90 -44.42 25.66
C THR A 14 -5.40 -45.23 24.49
N ARG A 15 -5.93 -44.97 23.31
CA ARG A 15 -5.50 -45.57 22.04
C ARG A 15 -5.82 -44.64 20.89
N ILE A 16 -4.85 -44.32 20.08
CA ILE A 16 -5.02 -43.61 18.82
C ILE A 16 -5.45 -44.62 17.77
N THR A 17 -6.55 -44.35 17.06
CA THR A 17 -7.09 -45.20 15.99
C THR A 17 -6.74 -44.69 14.61
N GLU A 18 -6.65 -43.37 14.46
CA GLU A 18 -6.30 -42.69 13.22
C GLU A 18 -5.40 -41.50 13.54
N CYS A 19 -4.36 -41.31 12.75
CA CYS A 19 -3.54 -40.11 12.71
C CYS A 19 -3.19 -39.85 11.26
N LEU A 20 -3.57 -38.67 10.78
CA LEU A 20 -3.24 -38.16 9.45
C LEU A 20 -2.56 -36.80 9.64
N ILE A 21 -1.37 -36.63 9.09
CA ILE A 21 -0.65 -35.37 9.09
C ILE A 21 -0.32 -35.02 7.63
N GLU A 22 -0.73 -33.85 7.18
CA GLU A 22 -0.36 -33.30 5.89
C GLU A 22 0.46 -32.04 6.06
N LYS A 23 1.61 -31.98 5.39
CA LYS A 23 2.52 -30.83 5.33
C LYS A 23 2.89 -30.59 3.88
N GLU A 24 2.89 -29.35 3.42
CA GLU A 24 3.21 -29.04 2.03
C GLU A 24 3.72 -27.60 1.91
N VAL A 25 4.62 -27.35 0.99
CA VAL A 25 5.05 -25.97 0.64
C VAL A 25 3.86 -25.16 0.10
N ASN A 26 3.84 -23.87 0.31
CA ASN A 26 2.77 -22.95 -0.10
C ASN A 26 1.37 -23.30 0.47
N SER A 27 1.30 -24.17 1.46
CA SER A 27 0.05 -24.61 2.09
C SER A 27 0.19 -24.62 3.61
N HIS A 28 -0.93 -24.47 4.33
CA HIS A 28 -0.89 -24.60 5.78
C HIS A 28 -0.78 -26.07 6.22
N GLY A 29 -1.25 -27.02 5.41
CA GLY A 29 -1.36 -28.39 5.87
C GLY A 29 -2.31 -28.53 7.07
N PHE A 30 -2.38 -29.71 7.67
CA PHE A 30 -3.17 -29.97 8.89
C PHE A 30 -2.73 -31.28 9.54
N ALA A 31 -3.12 -31.48 10.80
CA ALA A 31 -3.09 -32.80 11.43
C ALA A 31 -4.48 -33.16 11.97
N LYS A 32 -4.89 -34.41 11.77
CA LYS A 32 -6.15 -34.98 12.27
C LYS A 32 -5.85 -36.24 13.08
N VAL A 33 -6.32 -36.24 14.32
CA VAL A 33 -6.12 -37.40 15.21
C VAL A 33 -7.44 -37.83 15.79
N ARG A 34 -7.68 -39.16 15.78
CA ARG A 34 -8.85 -39.77 16.35
C ARG A 34 -8.46 -40.95 17.23
N GLY A 35 -9.12 -41.09 18.35
CA GLY A 35 -8.85 -42.20 19.26
C GLY A 35 -9.74 -42.21 20.48
N TYR A 36 -9.51 -43.21 21.32
CA TYR A 36 -10.24 -43.37 22.57
C TYR A 36 -9.60 -42.53 23.68
N ILE A 37 -10.44 -41.93 24.51
CA ILE A 37 -10.03 -41.18 25.72
C ILE A 37 -10.72 -41.78 26.95
N PRO A 38 -10.14 -41.60 28.15
CA PRO A 38 -10.82 -41.94 29.41
C PRO A 38 -12.13 -41.16 29.52
N PRO A 39 -13.27 -41.81 29.87
CA PRO A 39 -14.57 -41.13 29.93
C PRO A 39 -14.65 -39.99 30.94
N ASP A 40 -13.84 -40.02 32.00
CA ASP A 40 -13.72 -38.98 33.03
C ASP A 40 -13.00 -37.73 32.55
N MET A 41 -12.30 -37.79 31.43
CA MET A 41 -11.58 -36.68 30.84
C MET A 41 -12.41 -35.85 29.84
N GLU A 42 -13.60 -36.28 29.45
CA GLU A 42 -14.46 -35.58 28.47
C GLU A 42 -14.67 -34.09 28.83
N GLN A 43 -15.21 -33.83 30.04
CA GLN A 43 -15.50 -32.48 30.47
C GLN A 43 -14.23 -31.63 30.64
N ALA A 44 -13.14 -32.26 31.08
CA ALA A 44 -11.85 -31.57 31.25
C ALA A 44 -11.30 -31.10 29.90
N TYR A 45 -11.35 -31.95 28.87
CA TYR A 45 -10.87 -31.61 27.52
C TYR A 45 -11.76 -30.56 26.82
N LEU A 46 -13.08 -30.65 26.95
CA LEU A 46 -13.99 -29.62 26.45
C LEU A 46 -13.75 -28.25 27.12
N THR A 47 -13.44 -28.24 28.41
CA THR A 47 -13.14 -26.99 29.16
C THR A 47 -11.75 -26.44 28.82
N MET A 48 -10.78 -27.31 28.55
CA MET A 48 -9.40 -26.95 28.19
C MET A 48 -9.29 -26.39 26.78
N ALA A 49 -10.13 -26.87 25.86
CA ALA A 49 -10.13 -26.43 24.46
C ALA A 49 -10.49 -24.95 24.38
N CYS A 50 -9.56 -24.13 23.90
CA CYS A 50 -9.72 -22.69 23.73
C CYS A 50 -9.02 -22.20 22.45
N SER A 51 -9.32 -20.97 22.06
CA SER A 51 -8.68 -20.32 20.91
C SER A 51 -7.16 -20.30 21.07
N ASN A 52 -6.44 -20.59 19.99
CA ASN A 52 -4.98 -20.63 19.92
C ASN A 52 -4.31 -21.65 20.86
N MET A 53 -5.07 -22.66 21.32
CA MET A 53 -4.51 -23.73 22.13
C MET A 53 -3.47 -24.50 21.34
N GLU A 54 -2.22 -24.53 21.83
CA GLU A 54 -1.15 -25.31 21.23
C GLU A 54 -1.39 -26.81 21.40
N VAL A 55 -1.21 -27.54 20.30
CA VAL A 55 -1.22 -29.01 20.30
C VAL A 55 0.00 -29.48 19.54
N ALA A 56 0.79 -30.37 20.18
CA ALA A 56 1.97 -30.96 19.58
C ALA A 56 1.80 -32.48 19.43
N ILE A 57 2.16 -32.99 18.26
CA ILE A 57 2.25 -34.44 17.98
C ILE A 57 3.73 -34.80 17.95
N SER A 58 4.13 -35.75 18.75
CA SER A 58 5.51 -36.23 18.80
C SER A 58 5.58 -37.71 18.45
N ALA A 59 6.59 -38.07 17.68
CA ALA A 59 6.99 -39.45 17.41
C ALA A 59 8.07 -39.86 18.41
N VAL A 60 7.89 -41.03 19.01
CA VAL A 60 8.82 -41.63 19.96
C VAL A 60 9.43 -42.87 19.33
N ASN A 61 10.77 -43.01 19.34
CA ASN A 61 11.48 -44.17 18.82
C ASN A 61 11.62 -45.30 19.87
N GLU A 62 12.21 -46.43 19.48
CA GLU A 62 12.46 -47.60 20.35
C GLU A 62 13.31 -47.26 21.60
N VAL A 63 14.19 -46.26 21.50
CA VAL A 63 15.08 -45.87 22.59
C VAL A 63 14.41 -44.85 23.55
N GLY A 64 13.19 -44.39 23.19
CA GLY A 64 12.43 -43.43 23.99
C GLY A 64 12.72 -41.98 23.66
N GLU A 65 13.49 -41.67 22.64
CA GLU A 65 13.69 -40.30 22.15
C GLU A 65 12.40 -39.78 21.46
N SER A 66 12.04 -38.57 21.79
CA SER A 66 10.81 -37.92 21.29
C SER A 66 11.14 -36.73 20.40
N ASN A 67 10.63 -36.75 19.18
CA ASN A 67 10.73 -35.64 18.23
C ASN A 67 9.34 -35.12 17.90
N VAL A 68 9.16 -33.79 17.95
CA VAL A 68 7.92 -33.15 17.49
C VAL A 68 7.84 -33.29 15.97
N ILE A 69 6.79 -33.92 15.49
CA ILE A 69 6.52 -34.10 14.07
C ILE A 69 5.45 -33.16 13.54
N TYR A 70 4.63 -32.60 14.44
CA TYR A 70 3.66 -31.55 14.12
C TYR A 70 3.36 -30.71 15.36
N CYS A 71 3.38 -29.39 15.21
CA CYS A 71 3.01 -28.42 16.24
C CYS A 71 2.14 -27.35 15.62
N GLY A 72 1.01 -27.08 16.25
CA GLY A 72 0.06 -26.10 15.73
C GLY A 72 -0.99 -25.73 16.77
N ILE A 73 -2.08 -25.15 16.30
CA ILE A 73 -3.21 -24.72 17.12
C ILE A 73 -4.41 -25.62 16.87
N LEU A 74 -5.17 -25.84 17.92
CA LEU A 74 -6.42 -26.60 17.84
C LEU A 74 -7.44 -25.84 16.99
N GLU A 75 -7.87 -26.43 15.88
CA GLU A 75 -8.94 -25.87 15.02
C GLU A 75 -10.31 -26.39 15.45
N ASP A 76 -10.40 -27.70 15.71
CA ASP A 76 -11.66 -28.36 16.08
C ASP A 76 -11.41 -29.49 17.06
N LEU A 77 -12.36 -29.70 17.99
CA LEU A 77 -12.38 -30.81 18.93
C LEU A 77 -13.80 -31.37 19.00
N GLN A 78 -13.95 -32.63 18.67
CA GLN A 78 -15.21 -33.34 18.76
C GLN A 78 -15.07 -34.57 19.67
N ILE A 79 -15.96 -34.71 20.64
CA ILE A 79 -16.05 -35.90 21.49
C ILE A 79 -17.38 -36.58 21.24
N THR A 80 -17.34 -37.88 20.93
CA THR A 80 -18.50 -38.72 20.71
C THR A 80 -18.56 -39.79 21.79
N HIS A 81 -19.63 -39.77 22.56
CA HIS A 81 -19.89 -40.80 23.59
C HIS A 81 -20.84 -41.88 23.03
N LYS A 82 -20.39 -43.11 22.99
CA LYS A 82 -21.19 -44.26 22.50
C LYS A 82 -20.94 -45.48 23.35
N ASN A 83 -21.99 -46.04 23.99
CA ASN A 83 -21.93 -47.27 24.80
C ASN A 83 -20.77 -47.26 25.83
N SER A 84 -20.66 -46.18 26.62
CA SER A 84 -19.62 -45.99 27.64
C SER A 84 -18.20 -45.86 27.10
N VAL A 85 -18.04 -45.61 25.80
CA VAL A 85 -16.76 -45.37 25.15
C VAL A 85 -16.74 -43.93 24.65
N CYS A 86 -15.71 -43.18 25.03
CA CYS A 86 -15.49 -41.81 24.54
C CYS A 86 -14.46 -41.84 23.41
N ILE A 87 -14.87 -41.34 22.26
CA ILE A 87 -14.01 -41.17 21.09
C ILE A 87 -13.79 -39.66 20.90
N MET A 88 -12.54 -39.23 20.91
CA MET A 88 -12.16 -37.85 20.60
C MET A 88 -11.54 -37.79 19.23
N GLU A 89 -11.93 -36.77 18.49
CA GLU A 89 -11.34 -36.37 17.21
C GLU A 89 -10.89 -34.91 17.36
N ILE A 90 -9.65 -34.61 16.98
CA ILE A 90 -9.10 -33.27 16.97
C ILE A 90 -8.54 -32.97 15.59
N LYS A 91 -8.70 -31.72 15.16
CA LYS A 91 -8.05 -31.15 13.99
C LYS A 91 -7.14 -30.02 14.43
N ILE A 92 -5.92 -30.02 13.92
CA ILE A 92 -4.85 -29.09 14.27
C ILE A 92 -4.36 -28.43 12.98
N VAL A 93 -4.18 -27.11 13.00
CA VAL A 93 -3.60 -26.34 11.89
C VAL A 93 -2.31 -25.68 12.35
N PRO A 94 -1.34 -25.44 11.46
CA PRO A 94 -0.09 -24.78 11.86
C PRO A 94 -0.35 -23.31 12.23
N TYR A 95 0.56 -22.70 12.99
CA TYR A 95 0.44 -21.31 13.38
C TYR A 95 0.39 -20.33 12.19
N THR A 96 0.95 -20.69 11.03
CA THR A 96 0.85 -19.89 9.80
C THR A 96 -0.59 -19.72 9.31
N TYR A 97 -1.52 -20.58 9.74
CA TYR A 97 -2.95 -20.44 9.44
C TYR A 97 -3.53 -19.14 9.99
N LEU A 98 -3.00 -18.62 11.11
CA LEU A 98 -3.42 -17.32 11.65
C LEU A 98 -3.16 -16.16 10.67
N MET A 99 -2.20 -16.32 9.76
CA MET A 99 -1.86 -15.33 8.74
C MET A 99 -2.88 -15.27 7.60
N ASP A 100 -3.78 -16.25 7.51
CA ASP A 100 -4.77 -16.37 6.42
C ASP A 100 -6.21 -16.04 6.85
N LEU A 101 -6.40 -15.60 8.11
CA LEU A 101 -7.74 -15.35 8.66
C LEU A 101 -8.34 -14.00 8.21
N THR A 102 -7.53 -12.97 8.05
CA THR A 102 -8.04 -11.61 7.84
C THR A 102 -7.24 -10.89 6.76
N PRO A 103 -7.92 -10.36 5.72
CA PRO A 103 -7.26 -9.51 4.73
C PRO A 103 -6.76 -8.20 5.34
N THR A 104 -5.57 -7.78 4.97
CA THR A 104 -4.89 -6.58 5.47
C THR A 104 -4.68 -5.55 4.36
N ARG A 105 -4.44 -4.31 4.75
CA ARG A 105 -4.04 -3.22 3.85
C ARG A 105 -2.83 -2.50 4.44
N ARG A 106 -1.76 -2.44 3.67
CA ARG A 106 -0.52 -1.69 4.01
C ARG A 106 0.28 -1.42 2.75
N SER A 107 1.18 -0.45 2.77
CA SER A 107 2.10 -0.21 1.67
C SER A 107 3.54 -0.10 2.14
N PHE A 108 4.46 -0.42 1.24
CA PHE A 108 5.90 -0.30 1.41
C PHE A 108 6.42 0.53 0.25
N GLN A 109 6.85 1.77 0.53
CA GLN A 109 7.20 2.74 -0.51
C GLN A 109 8.68 3.12 -0.50
N ILE A 110 9.44 2.73 0.53
CA ILE A 110 10.88 3.02 0.66
C ILE A 110 11.63 2.07 -0.29
N GLN A 111 12.10 2.58 -1.40
CA GLN A 111 12.69 1.78 -2.49
C GLN A 111 13.92 0.96 -2.05
N GLU A 112 14.68 1.47 -1.09
CA GLU A 112 15.87 0.82 -0.54
C GLU A 112 15.56 -0.23 0.53
N MET A 113 14.29 -0.39 0.92
CA MET A 113 13.89 -1.37 1.94
C MET A 113 14.15 -2.80 1.46
N PRO A 114 14.90 -3.63 2.21
CA PRO A 114 15.05 -5.04 1.88
C PRO A 114 13.73 -5.81 1.98
N TYR A 115 13.52 -6.82 1.16
CA TYR A 115 12.35 -7.70 1.26
C TYR A 115 12.28 -8.43 2.61
N GLN A 116 13.41 -8.75 3.23
CA GLN A 116 13.43 -9.31 4.58
C GLN A 116 12.74 -8.37 5.58
N SER A 117 13.01 -7.06 5.51
CA SER A 117 12.36 -6.07 6.39
C SER A 117 10.85 -5.97 6.15
N VAL A 118 10.40 -6.16 4.91
CA VAL A 118 8.95 -6.24 4.61
C VAL A 118 8.33 -7.42 5.35
N LEU A 119 8.96 -8.59 5.32
CA LEU A 119 8.47 -9.77 6.03
C LEU A 119 8.55 -9.60 7.55
N ASP A 120 9.60 -8.99 8.08
CA ASP A 120 9.74 -8.74 9.51
C ASP A 120 8.59 -7.87 10.04
N ILE A 121 8.18 -6.85 9.26
CA ILE A 121 7.02 -6.00 9.59
C ILE A 121 5.71 -6.82 9.58
N VAL A 122 5.54 -7.72 8.62
CA VAL A 122 4.37 -8.61 8.55
C VAL A 122 4.34 -9.54 9.75
N MET A 123 5.48 -10.19 10.05
CA MET A 123 5.59 -11.19 11.12
C MET A 123 5.50 -10.59 12.53
N ALA A 124 5.81 -9.33 12.70
CA ALA A 124 5.65 -8.63 13.98
C ALA A 124 4.20 -8.60 14.50
N GLY A 125 3.21 -8.85 13.62
CA GLY A 125 1.81 -8.98 13.99
C GLY A 125 1.45 -10.30 14.69
N TYR A 126 2.37 -11.28 14.77
CA TYR A 126 2.12 -12.63 15.27
C TYR A 126 3.04 -12.96 16.43
N GLU A 127 2.50 -13.47 17.52
CA GLU A 127 3.29 -13.88 18.69
C GLU A 127 4.25 -15.02 18.31
N GLY A 128 5.54 -14.83 18.58
CA GLY A 128 6.58 -15.77 18.17
C GLY A 128 6.75 -15.92 16.65
N GLY A 129 6.17 -14.98 15.87
CA GLY A 129 6.26 -14.96 14.42
C GLY A 129 7.66 -14.64 13.92
N ALA A 130 8.12 -15.38 12.91
CA ALA A 130 9.41 -15.15 12.25
C ALA A 130 9.38 -15.64 10.80
N ALA A 131 9.99 -14.90 9.90
CA ALA A 131 10.21 -15.31 8.53
C ALA A 131 11.67 -15.14 8.15
N LEU A 132 12.25 -16.10 7.46
CA LEU A 132 13.60 -16.02 6.93
C LEU A 132 13.55 -16.15 5.41
N MET A 133 14.09 -15.17 4.71
CA MET A 133 14.24 -15.23 3.26
C MET A 133 15.58 -15.87 2.89
N ASN A 134 15.55 -17.12 2.47
CA ASN A 134 16.73 -17.82 1.93
C ASN A 134 17.06 -17.38 0.50
N VAL A 135 16.11 -16.70 -0.16
CA VAL A 135 16.27 -16.18 -1.52
C VAL A 135 15.81 -14.72 -1.56
N GLY A 136 16.69 -13.81 -1.98
CA GLY A 136 16.34 -12.41 -2.26
C GLY A 136 16.10 -11.52 -1.03
N GLY A 137 16.43 -11.97 0.19
CA GLY A 137 16.16 -11.22 1.42
C GLY A 137 16.82 -9.83 1.47
N ASP A 138 18.05 -9.73 1.00
CA ASP A 138 18.81 -8.47 0.94
C ASP A 138 18.44 -7.59 -0.27
N ALA A 139 17.67 -8.11 -1.22
CA ALA A 139 17.25 -7.33 -2.38
C ALA A 139 16.30 -6.21 -1.93
N ALA A 140 16.56 -4.99 -2.40
CA ALA A 140 15.67 -3.86 -2.19
C ALA A 140 14.36 -4.04 -2.98
N ILE A 141 13.24 -3.55 -2.45
CA ILE A 141 11.94 -3.64 -3.15
C ILE A 141 11.94 -2.86 -4.48
N GLY A 142 12.76 -1.79 -4.59
CA GLY A 142 12.94 -0.99 -5.80
C GLY A 142 11.70 -0.23 -6.27
N GLU A 143 10.54 -0.82 -6.12
CA GLU A 143 9.23 -0.29 -6.51
C GLU A 143 8.24 -0.42 -5.33
N PRO A 144 7.17 0.38 -5.27
CA PRO A 144 6.17 0.23 -4.22
C PRO A 144 5.56 -1.16 -4.22
N VAL A 145 5.37 -1.70 -3.04
CA VAL A 145 4.66 -2.96 -2.81
C VAL A 145 3.44 -2.64 -1.95
N VAL A 146 2.26 -3.00 -2.42
CA VAL A 146 0.99 -2.73 -1.72
C VAL A 146 0.27 -4.03 -1.43
N GLN A 147 0.06 -4.33 -0.17
CA GLN A 147 -0.86 -5.36 0.25
C GLN A 147 -2.28 -4.77 0.25
N TYR A 148 -3.15 -5.26 -0.61
CA TYR A 148 -4.51 -4.76 -0.77
C TYR A 148 -5.51 -5.89 -0.80
N GLN A 149 -6.35 -6.00 0.23
CA GLN A 149 -7.34 -7.07 0.39
C GLN A 149 -6.76 -8.49 0.23
N GLU A 150 -5.50 -8.64 0.59
CA GLU A 150 -4.80 -9.91 0.71
C GLU A 150 -4.62 -10.26 2.20
N THR A 151 -4.70 -11.53 2.53
CA THR A 151 -4.22 -12.01 3.83
C THR A 151 -2.70 -11.89 3.90
N ASP A 152 -2.13 -11.94 5.09
CA ASP A 152 -0.67 -11.92 5.23
C ASP A 152 -0.02 -13.15 4.59
N TRP A 153 -0.71 -14.29 4.60
CA TRP A 153 -0.27 -15.51 3.91
C TRP A 153 -0.28 -15.36 2.38
N GLU A 154 -1.37 -14.84 1.79
CA GLU A 154 -1.45 -14.55 0.36
C GLU A 154 -0.33 -13.57 -0.05
N PHE A 155 -0.11 -12.51 0.75
CA PHE A 155 0.92 -11.52 0.51
C PHE A 155 2.34 -12.11 0.54
N VAL A 156 2.67 -12.92 1.55
CA VAL A 156 4.00 -13.57 1.63
C VAL A 156 4.23 -14.52 0.46
N LYS A 157 3.22 -15.29 0.03
CA LYS A 157 3.32 -16.14 -1.17
C LYS A 157 3.55 -15.31 -2.43
N ARG A 158 2.87 -14.18 -2.56
CA ARG A 158 3.06 -13.26 -3.69
C ARG A 158 4.48 -12.69 -3.72
N ILE A 159 4.98 -12.20 -2.59
CA ILE A 159 6.38 -11.72 -2.47
C ILE A 159 7.38 -12.83 -2.82
N SER A 160 7.17 -14.04 -2.31
CA SER A 160 8.02 -15.20 -2.63
C SER A 160 8.05 -15.49 -4.12
N SER A 161 6.92 -15.33 -4.79
CA SER A 161 6.81 -15.54 -6.24
C SER A 161 7.66 -14.56 -7.08
N TYR A 162 7.98 -13.38 -6.56
CA TYR A 162 8.87 -12.42 -7.26
C TYR A 162 10.28 -12.97 -7.45
N PHE A 163 10.67 -13.91 -6.59
CA PHE A 163 11.93 -14.65 -6.65
C PHE A 163 11.77 -16.05 -7.26
N ASN A 164 10.62 -16.32 -7.89
CA ASN A 164 10.26 -17.63 -8.42
C ASN A 164 10.42 -18.77 -7.40
N THR A 165 10.11 -18.54 -6.13
CA THR A 165 10.25 -19.54 -5.07
C THR A 165 8.95 -19.72 -4.27
N VAL A 166 8.96 -20.70 -3.40
CA VAL A 166 7.82 -21.10 -2.56
C VAL A 166 8.00 -20.63 -1.12
N VAL A 167 6.93 -20.68 -0.34
CA VAL A 167 6.95 -20.53 1.11
C VAL A 167 6.96 -21.91 1.76
N THR A 168 7.88 -22.13 2.69
CA THR A 168 7.96 -23.36 3.48
C THR A 168 7.56 -23.05 4.92
N PRO A 169 6.34 -23.43 5.37
CA PRO A 169 5.94 -23.26 6.76
C PRO A 169 6.75 -24.16 7.69
N SER A 170 6.98 -23.72 8.92
CA SER A 170 7.44 -24.60 9.99
C SER A 170 6.26 -25.33 10.61
N TYR A 171 6.32 -26.66 10.63
CA TYR A 171 5.29 -27.50 11.20
C TYR A 171 5.68 -28.09 12.57
N THR A 172 6.88 -27.83 13.06
CA THR A 172 7.41 -28.48 14.25
C THR A 172 7.72 -27.50 15.38
N THR A 173 7.52 -26.20 15.16
CA THR A 173 7.86 -25.16 16.14
C THR A 173 6.66 -24.31 16.49
N SER A 174 6.59 -23.87 17.75
CA SER A 174 5.59 -22.88 18.20
C SER A 174 5.78 -21.51 17.52
N GLY A 175 4.65 -20.81 17.29
CA GLY A 175 4.60 -19.51 16.62
C GLY A 175 4.54 -19.60 15.09
N ALA A 176 4.06 -18.54 14.45
CA ALA A 176 3.96 -18.45 12.99
C ALA A 176 5.37 -18.29 12.38
N LYS A 177 5.99 -19.38 11.99
CA LYS A 177 7.35 -19.39 11.42
C LYS A 177 7.33 -19.95 10.01
N LEU A 178 8.09 -19.32 9.11
CA LEU A 178 8.18 -19.73 7.73
C LEU A 178 9.54 -19.36 7.10
N TYR A 179 9.84 -20.02 5.99
CA TYR A 179 10.96 -19.70 5.12
C TYR A 179 10.45 -19.32 3.74
N VAL A 180 11.03 -18.26 3.16
CA VAL A 180 10.87 -17.96 1.74
C VAL A 180 11.98 -18.66 0.97
N GLY A 181 11.60 -19.67 0.20
CA GLY A 181 12.52 -20.65 -0.35
C GLY A 181 12.58 -21.93 0.48
N LEU A 182 13.44 -22.84 0.09
CA LEU A 182 13.70 -24.07 0.83
C LEU A 182 14.74 -23.83 1.91
N VAL A 183 14.65 -24.59 2.99
CA VAL A 183 15.63 -24.56 4.09
C VAL A 183 16.95 -25.12 3.58
N GLU A 184 18.07 -24.49 3.96
CA GLU A 184 19.40 -25.03 3.69
C GLU A 184 19.72 -26.15 4.69
N TRP A 185 20.01 -27.34 4.15
CA TRP A 185 20.38 -28.49 4.94
C TRP A 185 21.87 -28.79 4.78
N PRO A 186 22.56 -29.26 5.82
CA PRO A 186 24.01 -29.52 5.76
C PRO A 186 24.40 -30.67 4.84
N GLY A 187 23.44 -31.44 4.38
CA GLY A 187 23.64 -32.56 3.45
C GLY A 187 22.33 -33.27 3.12
N ALA A 188 22.36 -34.12 2.09
CA ALA A 188 21.20 -34.91 1.69
C ALA A 188 21.12 -36.20 2.51
N SER A 189 19.99 -36.41 3.17
CA SER A 189 19.66 -37.68 3.80
C SER A 189 19.42 -38.77 2.76
N ARG A 190 20.05 -39.94 2.88
CA ARG A 190 19.82 -41.03 1.94
C ARG A 190 18.47 -41.68 2.18
N MET A 191 17.63 -41.72 1.14
CA MET A 191 16.30 -42.31 1.19
C MET A 191 16.30 -43.68 0.54
N ASN A 192 15.74 -44.68 1.24
CA ASN A 192 15.60 -46.05 0.74
C ASN A 192 14.13 -46.49 0.89
N PRO A 193 13.24 -45.97 0.02
CA PRO A 193 11.80 -46.23 0.15
C PRO A 193 11.44 -47.69 -0.13
N VAL A 194 10.35 -48.12 0.48
CA VAL A 194 9.78 -49.45 0.26
C VAL A 194 9.16 -49.54 -1.15
N CYS A 195 8.47 -48.47 -1.56
CA CYS A 195 7.94 -48.35 -2.91
C CYS A 195 7.98 -46.92 -3.37
N TYR A 196 7.87 -46.72 -4.68
CA TYR A 196 7.79 -45.38 -5.26
C TYR A 196 6.95 -45.37 -6.53
N GLN A 197 6.41 -44.20 -6.83
CA GLN A 197 5.73 -43.89 -8.09
C GLN A 197 6.42 -42.66 -8.71
N ALA A 198 6.66 -42.73 -10.03
CA ALA A 198 7.15 -41.57 -10.81
C ALA A 198 5.97 -40.90 -11.53
N ARG A 199 5.90 -39.59 -11.48
CA ARG A 199 4.89 -38.77 -12.15
C ARG A 199 5.56 -37.61 -12.88
N LYS A 200 5.24 -37.42 -14.16
CA LYS A 200 5.70 -36.27 -14.95
C LYS A 200 4.49 -35.35 -15.23
N ALA A 201 4.52 -34.13 -14.68
CA ALA A 201 3.44 -33.15 -14.81
C ALA A 201 3.74 -32.17 -15.95
N VAL A 202 3.65 -32.62 -17.20
CA VAL A 202 4.04 -31.85 -18.40
C VAL A 202 3.31 -30.51 -18.50
N ASN A 203 2.03 -30.46 -18.10
CA ASN A 203 1.25 -29.21 -18.10
C ASN A 203 1.78 -28.19 -17.07
N GLU A 204 2.36 -28.65 -15.96
CA GLU A 204 3.00 -27.75 -14.98
C GLU A 204 4.24 -27.07 -15.60
N TYR A 205 5.03 -27.82 -16.35
CA TYR A 205 6.15 -27.27 -17.08
C TYR A 205 5.71 -26.22 -18.11
N LEU A 206 4.74 -26.55 -18.97
CA LEU A 206 4.21 -25.62 -19.98
C LEU A 206 3.66 -24.33 -19.33
N TYR A 207 2.94 -24.46 -18.24
CA TYR A 207 2.43 -23.29 -17.50
C TYR A 207 3.56 -22.40 -16.99
N LYS A 208 4.60 -22.98 -16.40
CA LYS A 208 5.77 -22.23 -15.90
C LYS A 208 6.55 -21.57 -17.04
N GLU A 209 6.76 -22.27 -18.15
CA GLU A 209 7.45 -21.75 -19.33
C GLU A 209 6.71 -20.57 -19.96
N GLN A 210 5.39 -20.69 -20.17
CA GLN A 210 4.55 -19.60 -20.69
C GLN A 210 4.52 -18.39 -19.79
N ASN A 211 4.69 -18.57 -18.48
CA ASN A 211 4.76 -17.50 -17.48
C ASN A 211 6.20 -17.05 -17.20
N GLN A 212 7.16 -17.34 -18.12
CA GLN A 212 8.52 -16.83 -18.10
C GLN A 212 9.33 -17.18 -16.83
N VAL A 213 9.10 -18.39 -16.30
CA VAL A 213 9.94 -18.91 -15.21
C VAL A 213 11.27 -19.38 -15.79
N GLU A 214 12.33 -18.67 -15.50
CA GLU A 214 13.66 -18.96 -16.04
C GLU A 214 14.35 -20.13 -15.33
N GLY A 215 15.25 -20.82 -16.04
CA GLY A 215 16.10 -21.88 -15.49
C GLY A 215 15.30 -23.11 -15.04
N ILE A 216 14.29 -23.49 -15.79
CA ILE A 216 13.56 -24.75 -15.68
C ILE A 216 13.74 -25.55 -16.97
N VAL A 217 13.71 -26.87 -16.87
CA VAL A 217 13.66 -27.78 -17.98
C VAL A 217 12.48 -28.75 -17.81
N GLU A 218 12.05 -29.40 -18.89
CA GLU A 218 10.88 -30.30 -18.83
C GLU A 218 11.04 -31.40 -17.78
N ASP A 219 12.28 -31.88 -17.52
CA ASP A 219 12.56 -32.89 -16.51
C ASP A 219 12.34 -32.39 -15.06
N ASP A 220 12.27 -31.09 -14.81
CA ASP A 220 11.90 -30.54 -13.50
C ASP A 220 10.40 -30.70 -13.18
N SER A 221 9.60 -31.11 -14.17
CA SER A 221 8.22 -31.54 -13.97
C SER A 221 8.09 -33.01 -13.51
N LEU A 222 9.18 -33.73 -13.46
CA LEU A 222 9.24 -35.09 -12.91
C LEU A 222 9.35 -35.01 -11.38
N TRP A 223 8.48 -35.70 -10.72
CA TRP A 223 8.51 -35.88 -9.28
C TRP A 223 8.25 -37.34 -8.90
N TYR A 224 8.74 -37.71 -7.74
CA TYR A 224 8.57 -39.03 -7.20
C TYR A 224 7.67 -39.00 -5.97
N VAL A 225 6.77 -39.92 -5.87
CA VAL A 225 5.99 -40.19 -4.65
C VAL A 225 6.57 -41.47 -4.05
N VAL A 226 7.13 -41.39 -2.86
CA VAL A 226 7.84 -42.48 -2.19
C VAL A 226 7.23 -42.75 -0.82
N GLU A 227 7.19 -44.04 -0.41
CA GLU A 227 6.74 -44.42 0.92
C GLU A 227 7.91 -44.91 1.77
N ASP A 228 8.03 -44.36 2.98
CA ASP A 228 9.09 -44.66 3.92
C ASP A 228 8.55 -44.56 5.37
N GLN A 229 9.18 -45.26 6.29
CA GLN A 229 8.91 -45.14 7.73
C GLN A 229 9.83 -44.13 8.43
N GLU A 230 10.92 -43.73 7.80
CA GLU A 230 11.80 -42.67 8.32
C GLU A 230 11.10 -41.32 8.26
N LEU A 231 11.39 -40.47 9.24
CA LEU A 231 10.83 -39.13 9.36
C LEU A 231 11.73 -38.11 8.67
N TYR A 232 11.17 -37.39 7.72
CA TYR A 232 11.78 -36.25 7.03
C TYR A 232 10.82 -35.06 7.05
N GLU A 233 11.37 -33.84 6.94
CA GLU A 233 10.57 -32.62 6.95
C GLU A 233 10.35 -32.04 5.54
N VAL A 234 9.32 -31.19 5.39
CA VAL A 234 9.09 -30.43 4.18
C VAL A 234 10.27 -29.50 3.92
N GLY A 235 10.74 -29.45 2.67
CA GLY A 235 11.93 -28.70 2.28
C GLY A 235 13.25 -29.42 2.55
N GLU A 236 13.24 -30.58 3.22
CA GLU A 236 14.46 -31.36 3.47
C GLU A 236 15.06 -31.90 2.18
N MET A 237 16.39 -31.86 2.12
CA MET A 237 17.17 -32.35 1.01
C MET A 237 17.41 -33.85 1.18
N VAL A 238 17.05 -34.64 0.18
CA VAL A 238 17.20 -36.10 0.18
C VAL A 238 17.90 -36.59 -1.06
N SER A 239 18.65 -37.69 -0.92
CA SER A 239 19.28 -38.40 -2.03
C SER A 239 18.43 -39.65 -2.36
N PHE A 240 17.92 -39.70 -3.57
CA PHE A 240 17.12 -40.82 -4.10
C PHE A 240 17.56 -41.12 -5.54
N GLN A 241 17.82 -42.41 -5.86
CA GLN A 241 18.33 -42.87 -7.15
C GLN A 241 19.57 -42.06 -7.64
N GLU A 242 20.55 -41.86 -6.73
CA GLU A 242 21.78 -41.14 -6.99
C GLU A 242 21.64 -39.67 -7.40
N ARG A 243 20.44 -39.09 -7.22
CA ARG A 243 20.12 -37.67 -7.46
C ARG A 243 19.62 -37.01 -6.18
N VAL A 244 19.75 -35.68 -6.14
CA VAL A 244 19.28 -34.88 -5.03
C VAL A 244 17.90 -34.35 -5.36
N TYR A 245 16.98 -34.52 -4.41
CA TYR A 245 15.61 -33.99 -4.44
C TYR A 245 15.31 -33.27 -3.14
N TYR A 246 14.22 -32.55 -3.14
CA TYR A 246 13.67 -31.87 -1.97
C TYR A 246 12.24 -32.32 -1.73
N ILE A 247 11.83 -32.39 -0.47
CA ILE A 247 10.49 -32.84 -0.09
C ILE A 247 9.51 -31.69 -0.25
N ALA A 248 8.57 -31.83 -1.18
CA ALA A 248 7.51 -30.84 -1.44
C ALA A 248 6.29 -31.06 -0.55
N ARG A 249 5.97 -32.31 -0.24
CA ARG A 249 4.82 -32.72 0.57
C ARG A 249 5.16 -33.94 1.39
N VAL A 250 4.63 -33.97 2.60
CA VAL A 250 4.63 -35.12 3.51
C VAL A 250 3.20 -35.45 3.87
N GLU A 251 2.82 -36.69 3.75
CA GLU A 251 1.57 -37.24 4.27
C GLU A 251 1.92 -38.41 5.19
N SER A 252 1.66 -38.26 6.50
CA SER A 252 1.94 -39.27 7.49
C SER A 252 0.63 -39.90 7.95
N ARG A 253 0.54 -41.22 7.88
CA ARG A 253 -0.65 -41.98 8.30
C ARG A 253 -0.27 -43.06 9.29
N LEU A 254 -1.11 -43.25 10.32
CA LEU A 254 -1.01 -44.34 11.25
C LEU A 254 -1.72 -45.58 10.65
N ASP A 255 -0.95 -46.62 10.36
CA ASP A 255 -1.48 -47.92 9.98
C ASP A 255 -1.18 -48.98 11.09
N GLY A 256 -2.22 -49.39 11.79
CA GLY A 256 -2.07 -50.23 12.97
C GLY A 256 -1.34 -49.49 14.09
N HIS A 257 -0.06 -49.77 14.28
CA HIS A 257 0.80 -49.14 15.28
C HIS A 257 2.00 -48.40 14.66
N GLN A 258 2.12 -48.51 13.33
CA GLN A 258 3.27 -47.92 12.61
C GLN A 258 2.86 -46.65 11.89
N LEU A 259 3.73 -45.65 11.92
CA LEU A 259 3.57 -44.43 11.15
C LEU A 259 4.23 -44.61 9.79
N TRP A 260 3.43 -44.52 8.73
CA TRP A 260 3.86 -44.52 7.35
C TRP A 260 3.84 -43.14 6.77
N ASN A 261 4.91 -42.76 6.05
CA ASN A 261 5.05 -41.45 5.45
C ASN A 261 5.13 -41.58 3.93
N THR A 262 4.32 -40.79 3.24
CA THR A 262 4.35 -40.63 1.80
C THR A 262 4.98 -39.26 1.49
N TYR A 263 6.08 -39.26 0.75
CA TYR A 263 6.84 -38.07 0.40
C TYR A 263 6.73 -37.77 -1.10
N SER A 264 6.43 -36.51 -1.43
CA SER A 264 6.54 -36.01 -2.81
C SER A 264 7.90 -35.32 -3.00
N LEU A 265 8.72 -35.86 -3.89
CA LEU A 265 10.08 -35.38 -4.14
C LEU A 265 10.13 -34.61 -5.46
N LYS A 266 10.68 -33.39 -5.42
CA LYS A 266 10.93 -32.55 -6.60
C LYS A 266 12.40 -32.10 -6.67
N THR A 267 12.88 -31.78 -7.86
CA THR A 267 14.16 -31.06 -8.04
C THR A 267 14.03 -29.64 -7.48
N LEU A 268 15.17 -28.97 -7.19
CA LEU A 268 15.13 -27.57 -6.75
C LEU A 268 14.42 -26.67 -7.79
N ALA A 269 14.67 -26.85 -9.06
CA ALA A 269 14.01 -26.10 -10.13
C ALA A 269 12.50 -26.43 -10.23
N GLY A 270 12.10 -27.64 -9.85
CA GLY A 270 10.70 -28.06 -9.79
C GLY A 270 9.83 -27.24 -8.80
N PHE A 271 10.46 -26.59 -7.80
CA PHE A 271 9.75 -25.71 -6.86
C PHE A 271 9.50 -24.30 -7.39
N LYS A 272 10.17 -23.92 -8.49
CA LYS A 272 9.95 -22.58 -9.05
C LYS A 272 8.50 -22.34 -9.43
N VAL A 273 7.99 -21.16 -9.10
CA VAL A 273 6.63 -20.71 -9.40
C VAL A 273 6.65 -19.43 -10.24
N PRO A 274 5.65 -19.19 -11.09
CA PRO A 274 5.53 -17.91 -11.79
C PRO A 274 5.31 -16.76 -10.84
N LYS A 275 5.69 -15.56 -11.25
CA LYS A 275 5.38 -14.32 -10.51
C LYS A 275 3.86 -14.14 -10.42
N GLN A 276 3.40 -13.81 -9.25
CA GLN A 276 2.01 -13.50 -8.95
C GLN A 276 1.88 -12.00 -8.68
N TYR A 277 0.78 -11.43 -9.11
CA TYR A 277 0.41 -10.05 -8.85
C TYR A 277 -0.92 -10.01 -8.11
N ASN A 278 -1.24 -8.87 -7.50
CA ASN A 278 -2.51 -8.70 -6.81
C ASN A 278 -3.55 -8.10 -7.75
N ASP A 279 -4.34 -8.94 -8.40
CA ASP A 279 -5.41 -8.48 -9.31
C ASP A 279 -6.51 -7.69 -8.59
N LYS A 280 -6.64 -7.85 -7.25
CA LYS A 280 -7.65 -7.11 -6.45
C LYS A 280 -7.35 -5.60 -6.39
N ILE A 281 -6.11 -5.18 -6.70
CA ILE A 281 -5.73 -3.76 -6.70
C ILE A 281 -6.15 -3.03 -7.99
N ILE A 282 -6.45 -3.74 -9.07
CA ILE A 282 -6.83 -3.14 -10.37
C ILE A 282 -8.09 -2.29 -10.19
N GLY A 283 -8.00 -1.02 -10.55
CA GLY A 283 -9.10 -0.05 -10.39
C GLY A 283 -9.28 0.46 -8.96
N ALA A 284 -8.50 -0.01 -8.00
CA ALA A 284 -8.54 0.47 -6.63
C ALA A 284 -7.93 1.86 -6.48
N SER A 285 -8.40 2.60 -5.47
CA SER A 285 -7.82 3.87 -5.06
C SER A 285 -7.55 3.84 -3.56
N LEU A 286 -6.38 4.32 -3.14
CA LEU A 286 -6.01 4.48 -1.74
C LEU A 286 -5.95 5.96 -1.39
N ASP A 287 -6.60 6.34 -0.29
CA ASP A 287 -6.58 7.71 0.21
C ASP A 287 -5.23 8.02 0.85
N GLY A 288 -4.76 9.24 0.66
CA GLY A 288 -3.49 9.70 1.20
C GLY A 288 -3.36 11.21 1.19
N VAL A 289 -2.23 11.69 1.70
CA VAL A 289 -1.90 13.11 1.80
C VAL A 289 -0.59 13.36 1.07
N ILE A 290 -0.50 14.46 0.33
CA ILE A 290 0.72 14.89 -0.35
C ILE A 290 1.72 15.38 0.69
N THR A 291 2.93 14.85 0.63
CA THR A 291 4.04 15.27 1.50
C THR A 291 5.07 16.14 0.78
N ALA A 292 5.22 15.99 -0.53
CA ALA A 292 6.10 16.79 -1.36
C ALA A 292 5.63 16.81 -2.82
N VAL A 293 5.99 17.90 -3.53
CA VAL A 293 5.69 18.10 -4.95
C VAL A 293 6.97 18.45 -5.69
N SER A 294 7.21 17.88 -6.87
CA SER A 294 8.35 18.19 -7.73
C SER A 294 7.95 18.01 -9.19
N ALA A 295 8.00 19.07 -9.97
CA ALA A 295 7.53 19.09 -11.36
C ALA A 295 6.11 18.48 -11.48
N ASP A 296 5.96 17.37 -12.19
CA ASP A 296 4.68 16.68 -12.44
C ASP A 296 4.46 15.43 -11.56
N VAL A 297 5.31 15.26 -10.53
CA VAL A 297 5.25 14.12 -9.60
C VAL A 297 5.05 14.59 -8.16
N VAL A 298 4.46 13.72 -7.37
CA VAL A 298 4.16 13.97 -5.95
C VAL A 298 4.59 12.80 -5.09
N ARG A 299 5.02 13.07 -3.85
CA ARG A 299 5.16 12.05 -2.80
C ARG A 299 3.89 11.99 -1.97
N VAL A 300 3.48 10.78 -1.65
CA VAL A 300 2.21 10.52 -0.97
C VAL A 300 2.43 9.71 0.30
N GLN A 301 1.90 10.18 1.41
CA GLN A 301 1.66 9.40 2.61
C GLN A 301 0.28 8.76 2.51
N LEU A 302 0.21 7.44 2.39
CA LEU A 302 -1.07 6.73 2.35
C LEU A 302 -1.64 6.56 3.76
N ASN A 303 -2.95 6.72 3.90
CA ASN A 303 -3.63 6.63 5.20
C ASN A 303 -3.54 5.22 5.81
N VAL A 304 -3.37 4.20 4.97
CA VAL A 304 -3.20 2.80 5.40
C VAL A 304 -1.90 2.54 6.16
N ASP A 305 -0.89 3.40 6.00
CA ASP A 305 0.45 3.24 6.59
C ASP A 305 0.62 4.04 7.90
N GLY A 306 -0.40 4.78 8.32
CA GLY A 306 -0.29 5.66 9.48
C GLY A 306 0.77 6.75 9.27
N ALA A 307 1.75 6.84 10.18
CA ALA A 307 2.83 7.83 10.13
C ALA A 307 4.10 7.36 9.38
N ALA A 308 4.09 6.19 8.78
CA ALA A 308 5.23 5.67 8.04
C ALA A 308 5.52 6.53 6.79
N GLY A 309 6.79 6.89 6.59
CA GLY A 309 7.20 7.90 5.62
C GLY A 309 6.89 7.57 4.16
N ALA A 310 6.51 8.58 3.41
CA ALA A 310 6.35 8.50 1.96
C ALA A 310 7.73 8.38 1.26
N GLY A 311 7.89 7.35 0.44
CA GLY A 311 9.16 7.09 -0.27
C GLY A 311 9.15 7.47 -1.74
N LYS A 312 8.16 7.01 -2.49
CA LYS A 312 8.13 7.09 -3.96
C LYS A 312 7.48 8.38 -4.47
N TRP A 313 7.98 8.84 -5.62
CA TRP A 313 7.35 9.85 -6.46
C TRP A 313 6.36 9.21 -7.42
N PHE A 314 5.10 9.61 -7.38
CA PHE A 314 4.05 9.17 -8.29
C PHE A 314 3.68 10.28 -9.26
N PRO A 315 3.36 9.96 -10.54
CA PRO A 315 2.79 10.93 -11.46
C PRO A 315 1.48 11.51 -10.92
N PHE A 316 1.24 12.79 -11.18
CA PHE A 316 -0.03 13.43 -10.86
C PHE A 316 -0.88 13.59 -12.12
N SER A 317 -2.12 13.11 -12.07
CA SER A 317 -3.08 13.24 -13.17
C SER A 317 -3.71 14.63 -13.17
N THR A 318 -3.58 15.35 -14.28
CA THR A 318 -4.24 16.64 -14.48
C THR A 318 -5.53 16.46 -15.31
N VAL A 319 -6.37 17.51 -15.35
CA VAL A 319 -7.60 17.50 -16.14
C VAL A 319 -7.33 17.37 -17.65
N TYR A 320 -6.22 17.96 -18.12
CA TYR A 320 -5.79 17.92 -19.50
C TYR A 320 -4.27 17.99 -19.59
N SER A 321 -3.68 17.03 -20.30
CA SER A 321 -2.25 16.99 -20.62
C SER A 321 -2.02 16.28 -21.96
N SER A 322 -1.11 16.81 -22.76
CA SER A 322 -0.67 16.22 -24.04
C SER A 322 0.83 15.89 -23.99
N PRO A 323 1.28 14.92 -24.83
CA PRO A 323 2.69 14.49 -24.85
C PRO A 323 3.67 15.62 -25.25
N ASP A 324 3.22 16.68 -25.92
CA ASP A 324 4.01 17.85 -26.28
C ASP A 324 4.22 18.84 -25.14
N GLY A 325 3.66 18.55 -23.95
CA GLY A 325 3.74 19.40 -22.75
C GLY A 325 2.65 20.48 -22.70
N SER A 326 1.75 20.53 -23.68
CA SER A 326 0.57 21.42 -23.59
C SER A 326 -0.46 20.84 -22.63
N GLY A 327 -1.17 21.71 -21.91
CA GLY A 327 -2.20 21.28 -20.96
C GLY A 327 -2.32 22.17 -19.74
N TRP A 328 -3.00 21.66 -18.72
CA TRP A 328 -3.15 22.35 -17.45
C TRP A 328 -2.07 21.87 -16.48
N TYR A 329 -1.19 22.76 -16.11
CA TYR A 329 -0.22 22.53 -15.03
C TYR A 329 -0.77 23.14 -13.74
N CYS A 330 -1.47 22.32 -12.97
CA CYS A 330 -2.05 22.73 -11.69
C CYS A 330 -1.75 21.62 -10.67
N MET A 331 -0.55 21.71 -10.09
CA MET A 331 -0.10 20.75 -9.09
C MET A 331 -0.75 21.05 -7.73
N PRO A 332 -1.09 19.99 -6.96
CA PRO A 332 -1.57 20.14 -5.60
C PRO A 332 -0.46 20.63 -4.68
N GLU A 333 -0.83 21.01 -3.45
CA GLU A 333 0.12 21.48 -2.44
C GLU A 333 0.38 20.38 -1.38
N PRO A 334 1.55 20.40 -0.70
CA PRO A 334 1.77 19.55 0.46
C PRO A 334 0.66 19.76 1.51
N GLY A 335 0.08 18.66 1.98
CA GLY A 335 -1.07 18.65 2.87
C GLY A 335 -2.42 18.42 2.20
N ASP A 336 -2.49 18.44 0.87
CA ASP A 336 -3.72 18.11 0.14
C ASP A 336 -4.04 16.62 0.24
N GLU A 337 -5.32 16.32 0.47
CA GLU A 337 -5.84 14.95 0.43
C GLU A 337 -6.04 14.49 -1.01
N ILE A 338 -5.56 13.30 -1.33
CA ILE A 338 -5.58 12.74 -2.69
C ILE A 338 -5.97 11.27 -2.69
N ARG A 339 -6.13 10.73 -3.89
CA ARG A 339 -6.25 9.30 -4.14
C ARG A 339 -5.13 8.81 -5.03
N LEU A 340 -4.43 7.78 -4.59
CA LEU A 340 -3.50 7.00 -5.41
C LEU A 340 -4.27 5.89 -6.10
N TYR A 341 -4.37 5.94 -7.41
CA TYR A 341 -5.11 5.01 -8.26
C TYR A 341 -4.18 3.99 -8.92
N PHE A 342 -4.62 2.75 -9.02
CA PHE A 342 -3.86 1.64 -9.62
C PHE A 342 -4.59 1.13 -10.87
N PRO A 343 -4.10 1.45 -12.09
CA PRO A 343 -4.75 1.04 -13.34
C PRO A 343 -4.51 -0.43 -13.71
N THR A 344 -3.48 -1.06 -13.14
CA THR A 344 -3.07 -2.43 -13.42
C THR A 344 -2.70 -3.16 -12.13
N GLU A 345 -2.43 -4.45 -12.23
CA GLU A 345 -1.94 -5.30 -11.14
C GLU A 345 -0.53 -4.92 -10.63
N ARG A 346 0.18 -4.06 -11.36
CA ARG A 346 1.53 -3.60 -11.01
C ARG A 346 1.48 -2.27 -10.30
N GLU A 347 1.86 -2.25 -9.03
CA GLU A 347 1.81 -1.08 -8.16
C GLU A 347 2.64 0.10 -8.69
N LYS A 348 3.70 -0.18 -9.46
CA LYS A 348 4.54 0.86 -10.08
C LYS A 348 3.80 1.76 -11.07
N HIS A 349 2.71 1.27 -11.65
CA HIS A 349 1.89 2.02 -12.59
C HIS A 349 0.88 2.95 -11.90
N GLY A 350 0.87 2.95 -10.58
CA GLY A 350 0.03 3.85 -9.79
C GLY A 350 0.30 5.33 -10.11
N TYR A 351 -0.76 6.13 -10.13
CA TYR A 351 -0.68 7.58 -10.26
C TYR A 351 -1.75 8.26 -9.40
N VAL A 352 -1.45 9.49 -9.00
CA VAL A 352 -2.36 10.26 -8.14
C VAL A 352 -3.44 10.89 -8.99
N ILE A 353 -4.69 10.67 -8.57
CA ILE A 353 -5.88 11.29 -9.17
C ILE A 353 -6.52 12.21 -8.13
N SER A 354 -7.07 13.34 -8.55
CA SER A 354 -7.91 14.29 -7.83
C SER A 354 -7.56 14.57 -6.35
N SER A 355 -7.56 15.84 -5.98
CA SER A 355 -7.65 16.29 -4.58
C SER A 355 -9.12 16.31 -4.16
N VAL A 356 -9.45 15.74 -3.01
CA VAL A 356 -10.80 15.78 -2.44
C VAL A 356 -10.83 16.82 -1.34
N HIS A 357 -11.69 17.83 -1.48
CA HIS A 357 -11.94 18.74 -0.38
C HIS A 357 -12.95 18.12 0.58
N LEU A 358 -12.44 17.58 1.69
CA LEU A 358 -13.29 17.14 2.78
C LEU A 358 -13.62 18.34 3.69
N PRO A 359 -14.87 18.47 4.19
CA PRO A 359 -15.21 19.48 5.20
C PRO A 359 -14.30 19.26 6.41
N VAL A 360 -13.65 20.30 6.88
CA VAL A 360 -12.83 20.25 8.10
C VAL A 360 -13.75 19.98 9.29
N THR A 361 -13.91 18.71 9.66
CA THR A 361 -14.55 18.32 10.91
C THR A 361 -13.51 18.37 12.03
N GLY A 362 -13.32 19.52 12.63
CA GLY A 362 -12.43 19.66 13.80
C GLY A 362 -11.46 20.82 13.67
N THR A 363 -11.51 21.69 14.65
CA THR A 363 -10.63 22.83 14.87
C THR A 363 -9.13 22.46 14.74
N ARG A 364 -8.56 22.68 13.57
CA ARG A 364 -7.12 22.80 13.46
C ARG A 364 -6.78 24.16 14.06
N ALA A 365 -6.28 24.19 15.30
CA ALA A 365 -5.79 25.37 15.95
C ALA A 365 -4.72 26.02 15.05
N ALA A 366 -5.07 27.13 14.43
CA ALA A 366 -4.09 27.99 13.82
C ALA A 366 -3.14 28.46 14.93
N SER A 367 -1.89 28.00 14.89
CA SER A 367 -0.83 28.58 15.72
C SER A 367 -0.54 29.99 15.22
N SER A 368 -1.33 30.95 15.68
CA SER A 368 -0.97 32.35 15.60
C SER A 368 -0.05 32.68 16.76
N SER A 369 1.26 32.81 16.48
CA SER A 369 2.18 33.46 17.38
C SER A 369 1.69 34.90 17.59
N GLY A 370 1.38 35.23 18.83
CA GLY A 370 0.81 36.49 19.21
C GLY A 370 1.77 37.70 19.09
N ALA A 371 1.18 38.84 18.81
CA ALA A 371 1.66 40.13 19.30
C ALA A 371 0.44 40.95 19.65
N SER A 372 0.24 41.11 20.95
CA SER A 372 -0.71 42.05 21.55
C SER A 372 -0.25 43.51 21.32
N GLY A 373 -1.17 44.36 20.91
CA GLY A 373 -0.94 45.80 20.84
C GLY A 373 -2.26 46.53 20.71
N SER A 374 -2.91 46.76 21.86
CA SER A 374 -4.03 47.68 21.99
C SER A 374 -3.62 49.13 21.74
N ARG A 375 -4.38 49.87 20.92
CA ARG A 375 -4.70 51.29 21.23
C ARG A 375 -5.92 51.75 20.47
N ALA A 376 -6.73 52.44 21.24
CA ALA A 376 -7.99 53.04 20.89
C ALA A 376 -7.85 54.38 20.14
N GLY A 377 -8.87 54.71 19.35
CA GLY A 377 -9.44 56.04 19.23
C GLY A 377 -9.00 56.89 18.05
N SER A 378 -9.86 57.07 17.08
CA SER A 378 -10.36 58.42 16.73
C SER A 378 -11.20 58.33 15.44
N THR A 379 -12.38 58.85 15.55
CA THR A 379 -13.38 59.11 14.51
C THR A 379 -12.90 60.10 13.47
N SER A 380 -13.11 59.82 12.17
CA SER A 380 -13.71 60.80 11.27
C SER A 380 -14.22 60.15 9.98
N ALA A 381 -15.30 60.72 9.54
CA ALA A 381 -16.29 60.19 8.61
C ALA A 381 -15.87 60.19 7.13
N ASN A 382 -16.61 59.35 6.40
CA ASN A 382 -16.99 59.41 4.99
C ASN A 382 -15.98 58.99 3.93
N THR A 383 -16.07 57.77 3.49
CA THR A 383 -16.71 57.42 2.22
C THR A 383 -16.85 55.89 2.21
N THR A 384 -18.07 55.43 2.35
CA THR A 384 -18.40 54.02 2.34
C THR A 384 -18.25 53.48 0.93
N ILE A 385 -17.05 53.00 0.61
CA ILE A 385 -16.94 51.92 -0.38
C ILE A 385 -16.94 50.66 0.46
N THR A 386 -18.09 50.02 0.53
CA THR A 386 -18.25 48.69 1.12
C THR A 386 -17.38 47.72 0.36
N SER A 387 -16.12 47.57 0.79
CA SER A 387 -15.28 46.45 0.42
C SER A 387 -15.61 45.27 1.34
N ASN A 388 -16.81 44.74 1.21
CA ASN A 388 -17.10 43.42 1.69
C ASN A 388 -16.71 42.44 0.58
N ASN A 389 -15.53 41.89 0.65
CA ASN A 389 -15.22 40.52 0.35
C ASN A 389 -13.74 40.23 0.57
N SER A 390 -13.31 40.16 1.83
CA SER A 390 -12.24 39.24 2.18
C SER A 390 -12.87 37.84 2.21
N THR A 391 -13.03 37.24 1.06
CA THR A 391 -13.38 35.84 0.95
C THR A 391 -12.23 35.01 1.48
N SER A 392 -12.37 34.56 2.73
CA SER A 392 -11.54 33.46 3.21
C SER A 392 -11.63 32.29 2.22
N PRO A 393 -10.55 31.51 1.98
CA PRO A 393 -10.53 30.40 1.02
C PRO A 393 -11.69 29.42 1.16
N GLY A 394 -12.32 29.33 2.33
CA GLY A 394 -13.48 28.50 2.59
C GLY A 394 -14.81 29.04 2.07
N ALA A 395 -14.94 30.36 1.89
CA ALA A 395 -16.21 30.98 1.46
C ALA A 395 -16.46 30.83 -0.05
N SER A 396 -15.41 30.78 -0.88
CA SER A 396 -15.57 30.62 -2.34
C SER A 396 -16.01 29.22 -2.77
N ARG A 397 -15.94 28.22 -1.90
CA ARG A 397 -16.36 26.83 -2.15
C ARG A 397 -17.77 26.53 -1.65
N SER A 398 -18.44 27.45 -1.00
CA SER A 398 -19.81 27.29 -0.51
C SER A 398 -20.87 27.65 -1.55
N ASP A 399 -20.49 28.42 -2.59
CA ASP A 399 -21.40 28.84 -3.66
C ASP A 399 -21.04 28.14 -4.98
N PRO A 400 -21.86 27.21 -5.47
CA PRO A 400 -21.60 26.49 -6.71
C PRO A 400 -21.71 27.35 -7.97
N THR A 401 -22.25 28.55 -7.88
CA THR A 401 -22.31 29.50 -9.00
C THR A 401 -20.95 30.14 -9.29
N HIS A 402 -20.05 30.19 -8.30
CA HIS A 402 -18.68 30.65 -8.47
C HIS A 402 -17.76 29.52 -8.94
N LYS A 403 -16.93 29.80 -9.94
CA LYS A 403 -15.84 28.93 -10.40
C LYS A 403 -14.51 29.63 -10.13
N THR A 404 -13.74 29.12 -9.19
CA THR A 404 -12.53 29.79 -8.71
C THR A 404 -11.27 28.97 -8.91
N ILE A 405 -10.16 29.63 -9.29
CA ILE A 405 -8.81 29.15 -9.16
C ILE A 405 -8.17 30.00 -8.07
N TYR A 406 -7.77 29.36 -6.96
CA TYR A 406 -7.22 30.03 -5.79
C TYR A 406 -5.93 29.35 -5.35
N THR A 407 -4.91 30.13 -4.99
CA THR A 407 -3.63 29.62 -4.50
C THR A 407 -3.41 29.96 -3.02
N SER A 408 -2.56 29.21 -2.32
CA SER A 408 -2.16 29.47 -0.93
C SER A 408 -1.53 30.86 -0.73
N SER A 409 -0.97 31.44 -1.79
CA SER A 409 -0.43 32.80 -1.81
C SER A 409 -1.47 33.89 -2.08
N ASN A 410 -2.76 33.59 -1.93
CA ASN A 410 -3.91 34.49 -2.13
C ASN A 410 -4.03 35.06 -3.55
N LYS A 411 -3.55 34.34 -4.57
CA LYS A 411 -3.85 34.64 -5.97
C LYS A 411 -5.16 34.01 -6.36
N MET A 412 -6.02 34.79 -7.03
CA MET A 412 -7.37 34.31 -7.36
C MET A 412 -7.77 34.71 -8.78
N VAL A 413 -8.42 33.73 -9.47
CA VAL A 413 -9.28 33.98 -10.62
C VAL A 413 -10.67 33.55 -10.21
N ASP A 414 -11.65 34.43 -10.26
CA ASP A 414 -13.03 34.15 -9.90
C ASP A 414 -13.95 34.43 -11.11
N LEU A 415 -14.74 33.44 -11.47
CA LEU A 415 -15.75 33.51 -12.52
C LEU A 415 -17.11 33.37 -11.84
N ALA A 416 -17.76 34.50 -11.58
CA ALA A 416 -19.09 34.60 -11.01
C ALA A 416 -20.14 34.78 -12.10
N GLU A 417 -21.40 34.76 -11.72
CA GLU A 417 -22.49 34.94 -12.66
C GLU A 417 -22.49 36.31 -13.37
N THR A 418 -22.06 37.36 -12.65
CA THR A 418 -22.10 38.73 -13.11
C THR A 418 -20.74 39.40 -13.27
N TYR A 419 -19.62 38.72 -12.95
CA TYR A 419 -18.29 39.30 -13.09
C TYR A 419 -17.19 38.25 -13.27
N ILE A 420 -16.05 38.72 -13.82
CA ILE A 420 -14.77 38.04 -13.83
C ILE A 420 -13.79 38.86 -13.02
N LEU A 421 -13.10 38.25 -12.04
CA LEU A 421 -12.13 38.91 -11.18
C LEU A 421 -10.77 38.21 -11.22
N LEU A 422 -9.72 38.98 -11.45
CA LEU A 422 -8.31 38.63 -11.22
C LEU A 422 -7.81 39.41 -10.02
N ASP A 423 -7.45 38.73 -8.92
CA ASP A 423 -6.95 39.40 -7.70
C ASP A 423 -5.64 38.77 -7.25
N THR A 424 -4.69 39.64 -6.91
CA THR A 424 -3.36 39.21 -6.40
C THR A 424 -3.33 39.08 -4.87
N GLY A 425 -4.43 39.43 -4.17
CA GLY A 425 -4.46 39.47 -2.70
C GLY A 425 -3.60 40.56 -2.05
N THR A 426 -2.93 41.40 -2.85
CA THR A 426 -2.00 42.44 -2.38
C THR A 426 -2.39 43.85 -2.86
N GLY A 427 -3.67 44.01 -3.25
CA GLY A 427 -4.22 45.30 -3.69
C GLY A 427 -4.09 45.60 -5.18
N MET A 428 -3.84 44.56 -6.00
CA MET A 428 -3.90 44.65 -7.47
C MET A 428 -4.99 43.75 -7.96
N ARG A 429 -5.95 44.29 -8.74
CA ARG A 429 -7.08 43.55 -9.30
C ARG A 429 -7.53 44.10 -10.64
N ILE A 430 -8.09 43.23 -11.44
CA ILE A 430 -8.82 43.53 -12.67
C ILE A 430 -10.20 42.86 -12.53
N ARG A 431 -11.26 43.66 -12.64
CA ARG A 431 -12.64 43.19 -12.60
C ARG A 431 -13.36 43.59 -13.89
N LEU A 432 -13.98 42.64 -14.52
CA LEU A 432 -14.95 42.83 -15.60
C LEU A 432 -16.31 42.55 -15.00
N ASP A 433 -17.17 43.51 -14.91
CA ASP A 433 -18.48 43.45 -14.26
C ASP A 433 -19.57 43.83 -15.26
N ASP A 434 -20.61 43.02 -15.37
CA ASP A 434 -21.71 43.21 -16.34
C ASP A 434 -22.47 44.51 -16.07
N ASN A 435 -22.50 45.01 -14.83
CA ASN A 435 -23.25 46.20 -14.42
C ASN A 435 -22.34 47.42 -14.27
N GLU A 436 -21.10 47.25 -13.74
CA GLU A 436 -20.19 48.33 -13.39
C GLU A 436 -19.08 48.56 -14.44
N GLY A 437 -18.91 47.63 -15.38
CA GLY A 437 -17.90 47.70 -16.43
C GLY A 437 -16.52 47.21 -15.98
N ILE A 438 -15.45 47.76 -16.52
CA ILE A 438 -14.07 47.31 -16.32
C ILE A 438 -13.37 48.16 -15.29
N THR A 439 -12.90 47.58 -14.21
CA THR A 439 -12.14 48.25 -13.16
C THR A 439 -10.75 47.66 -13.04
N ILE A 440 -9.71 48.52 -13.09
CA ILE A 440 -8.31 48.13 -12.88
C ILE A 440 -7.78 48.91 -11.66
N ILE A 441 -7.40 48.18 -10.60
CA ILE A 441 -6.83 48.75 -9.37
C ILE A 441 -5.41 48.23 -9.21
N SER A 442 -4.48 49.12 -8.89
CA SER A 442 -3.12 48.77 -8.55
C SER A 442 -2.61 49.59 -7.38
N SER A 443 -2.12 48.97 -6.31
CA SER A 443 -1.43 49.59 -5.20
C SER A 443 -0.03 50.09 -5.56
N LYS A 444 0.47 49.80 -6.77
CA LYS A 444 1.81 50.23 -7.23
C LYS A 444 1.72 51.11 -8.48
N GLY A 445 1.70 50.56 -9.64
CA GLY A 445 1.64 51.37 -10.87
C GLY A 445 0.99 50.57 -12.01
N VAL A 446 0.33 51.28 -12.91
CA VAL A 446 -0.21 50.70 -14.16
C VAL A 446 0.59 51.23 -15.33
N LYS A 447 1.10 50.37 -16.21
CA LYS A 447 1.80 50.73 -17.44
C LYS A 447 1.05 50.16 -18.63
N ILE A 448 0.62 51.06 -19.54
CA ILE A 448 0.00 50.67 -20.80
C ILE A 448 1.00 51.00 -21.91
N LYS A 449 1.41 50.02 -22.70
CA LYS A 449 2.33 50.19 -23.83
C LYS A 449 1.78 49.45 -25.05
N SER A 450 1.87 50.05 -26.21
CA SER A 450 1.57 49.42 -27.47
C SER A 450 2.63 49.78 -28.50
N ASP A 451 2.98 48.87 -29.38
CA ASP A 451 3.91 49.10 -30.51
C ASP A 451 3.27 49.87 -31.66
N LYS A 452 1.94 50.04 -31.62
CA LYS A 452 1.20 50.81 -32.63
C LYS A 452 0.51 52.01 -32.05
N SER A 453 -0.72 51.92 -31.58
CA SER A 453 -1.48 53.02 -30.98
C SER A 453 -2.12 52.60 -29.66
N VAL A 454 -2.41 53.54 -28.81
CA VAL A 454 -3.29 53.43 -27.65
C VAL A 454 -4.40 54.48 -27.87
N ASP A 455 -5.60 54.05 -28.17
CA ASP A 455 -6.73 54.94 -28.39
C ASP A 455 -7.67 54.88 -27.18
N ILE A 456 -7.94 56.02 -26.57
CA ILE A 456 -8.86 56.12 -25.42
C ILE A 456 -10.00 57.05 -25.84
N THR A 457 -11.19 56.51 -26.06
CA THR A 457 -12.34 57.25 -26.55
C THR A 457 -13.58 56.93 -25.73
N SER A 458 -14.36 57.90 -25.33
CA SER A 458 -15.67 57.76 -24.75
C SER A 458 -16.73 58.21 -25.75
N LEU A 459 -17.62 57.31 -26.16
CA LEU A 459 -18.65 57.62 -27.16
C LEU A 459 -19.86 58.41 -26.60
N GLY A 460 -20.16 58.24 -25.32
CA GLY A 460 -21.36 58.82 -24.70
C GLY A 460 -21.08 59.62 -23.43
N GLY A 461 -19.82 59.83 -23.07
CA GLY A 461 -19.43 60.49 -21.83
C GLY A 461 -18.13 61.25 -21.92
N LYS A 462 -17.43 61.44 -20.81
CA LYS A 462 -16.15 62.11 -20.74
C LYS A 462 -14.98 61.11 -20.57
N VAL A 463 -13.80 61.52 -21.01
CA VAL A 463 -12.53 60.88 -20.58
C VAL A 463 -11.95 61.77 -19.50
N GLU A 464 -11.72 61.27 -18.31
CA GLU A 464 -11.14 61.96 -17.17
C GLU A 464 -9.78 61.36 -16.84
N VAL A 465 -8.77 62.21 -16.76
CA VAL A 465 -7.42 61.84 -16.34
C VAL A 465 -7.04 62.73 -15.18
N ALA A 466 -6.85 62.14 -14.00
CA ALA A 466 -6.52 62.88 -12.78
C ALA A 466 -5.23 62.34 -12.15
N GLY A 467 -4.37 63.17 -11.70
CA GLY A 467 -3.14 62.88 -10.95
C GLY A 467 -3.05 63.73 -9.69
N MET A 468 -2.68 63.14 -8.55
CA MET A 468 -2.53 63.91 -7.30
C MET A 468 -1.45 65.01 -7.37
N THR A 469 -0.40 64.74 -8.11
CA THR A 469 0.74 65.68 -8.22
C THR A 469 0.83 66.32 -9.59
N SER A 470 0.73 65.63 -10.64
CA SER A 470 0.73 66.08 -12.02
C SER A 470 0.16 65.09 -13.02
N VAL A 471 -0.28 65.63 -14.14
CA VAL A 471 -0.56 64.87 -15.37
C VAL A 471 0.40 65.35 -16.46
N ASP A 472 1.30 64.47 -16.92
CA ASP A 472 2.30 64.81 -17.93
C ASP A 472 1.98 64.05 -19.26
N ILE A 473 1.80 64.84 -20.33
CA ILE A 473 1.69 64.29 -21.70
C ILE A 473 2.97 64.66 -22.44
N LYS A 474 3.71 63.70 -22.94
CA LYS A 474 5.01 63.87 -23.56
C LYS A 474 5.12 63.25 -24.93
N GLN A 475 5.77 63.95 -25.86
CA GLN A 475 6.13 63.45 -27.17
C GLN A 475 7.45 64.14 -27.64
N ASN A 476 8.50 63.35 -27.86
CA ASN A 476 9.75 63.72 -28.54
C ASN A 476 10.22 65.14 -28.24
N GLY A 477 10.39 65.48 -26.99
CA GLY A 477 10.90 66.83 -26.58
C GLY A 477 9.83 67.89 -26.29
N SER A 478 8.56 67.59 -26.59
CA SER A 478 7.43 68.42 -26.18
C SER A 478 6.74 67.84 -24.96
N LYS A 479 6.30 68.64 -24.04
CA LYS A 479 5.60 68.21 -22.81
C LYS A 479 4.44 69.18 -22.52
N MET A 480 3.31 68.62 -22.17
CA MET A 480 2.21 69.30 -21.51
C MET A 480 2.12 68.80 -20.07
N SER A 481 2.15 69.65 -19.10
CA SER A 481 2.11 69.33 -17.68
C SER A 481 0.98 70.09 -17.01
N LEU A 482 0.09 69.39 -16.32
CA LEU A 482 -0.94 69.98 -15.49
C LEU A 482 -0.61 69.67 -14.03
N SER A 483 -0.55 70.70 -13.22
CA SER A 483 -0.33 70.70 -11.77
C SER A 483 -1.40 71.50 -11.04
N ALA A 484 -1.43 71.45 -9.71
CA ALA A 484 -2.40 72.22 -8.92
C ALA A 484 -2.31 73.71 -9.15
N GLU A 485 -1.14 74.24 -9.53
CA GLU A 485 -0.89 75.67 -9.68
C GLU A 485 -0.81 76.11 -11.14
N ASN A 486 -0.43 75.27 -12.08
CA ASN A 486 -0.11 75.69 -13.44
C ASN A 486 -0.44 74.69 -14.52
N VAL A 487 -0.78 75.13 -15.70
CA VAL A 487 -0.73 74.39 -16.96
C VAL A 487 0.53 74.84 -17.71
N ILE A 488 1.52 74.00 -17.83
CA ILE A 488 2.78 74.24 -18.53
C ILE A 488 2.80 73.51 -19.85
N ILE A 489 2.93 74.20 -20.94
CA ILE A 489 3.17 73.66 -22.28
C ILE A 489 4.58 74.07 -22.69
N SER A 490 5.45 73.06 -22.88
CA SER A 490 6.85 73.33 -23.27
C SER A 490 7.22 72.49 -24.52
N GLY A 491 7.98 73.10 -25.39
CA GLY A 491 8.45 72.49 -26.64
C GLY A 491 9.14 73.58 -27.50
N ALA A 492 9.78 73.17 -28.61
CA ALA A 492 10.49 74.13 -29.50
C ALA A 492 9.56 75.22 -30.12
N ASN A 493 8.27 74.91 -30.29
CA ASN A 493 7.23 75.85 -30.76
C ASN A 493 5.90 75.56 -30.06
N ALA A 494 5.46 76.42 -29.16
CA ALA A 494 4.10 76.40 -28.59
C ALA A 494 3.20 77.34 -29.36
N LYS A 495 2.16 76.83 -30.02
CA LYS A 495 1.10 77.70 -30.66
C LYS A 495 -0.16 77.52 -29.84
N VAL A 496 -0.72 78.55 -29.29
CA VAL A 496 -2.07 78.66 -28.77
C VAL A 496 -2.89 79.38 -29.86
N GLN A 497 -3.88 78.65 -30.41
CA GLN A 497 -4.87 79.25 -31.36
C GLN A 497 -6.12 79.58 -30.58
#